data_5aff67bc3f32de75c734a85ed7750585
#
_entry.id   5aff67bc3f32de75c734a85ed7750585
#
_cell.length_a   1.000
_cell.length_b   1.000
_cell.length_c   1.000
_cell.angle_alpha   90.00
_cell.angle_beta   90.00
_cell.angle_gamma   90.00
#
_symmetry.space_group_name_H-M   'P 1'
#
loop_
_entity.id
_entity.type
_entity.pdbx_description
1 polymer ?
#
loop_
_entity_poly.entity_id
_entity_poly.type
_entity_poly.pdbx_seq_one_letter_code
_entity_poly.pdbx_strand_id
1 'polypeptide(L)'
;MSSMQHTDVLIIGAGPSGSSAAALLRQKGYQVTIIEKQYFPRFSIGESLLPQSMVFLEEAGLLDTVREHVGEFAFQFKNGAAFLRGKQRSFYDFTQKFSEGPGTTWQVRRANFDHLLAQQAEKQ
;
A
#
# COMPACT_ATOMS: atom_id res chain seq x y z
N MET A 1 -23.31 -8.37 28.44
CA MET A 1 -22.30 -7.34 28.84
C MET A 1 -21.24 -7.23 27.77
N SER A 2 -20.99 -6.02 27.33
CA SER A 2 -19.87 -5.76 26.42
C SER A 2 -18.57 -5.78 27.19
N SER A 3 -17.58 -6.57 26.76
CA SER A 3 -16.24 -6.50 27.32
C SER A 3 -15.50 -5.31 26.70
N MET A 4 -14.81 -4.56 27.52
CA MET A 4 -13.94 -3.47 27.07
C MET A 4 -12.67 -4.10 26.49
N GLN A 5 -12.32 -3.69 25.28
CA GLN A 5 -11.05 -4.09 24.65
C GLN A 5 -10.03 -2.95 24.81
N HIS A 6 -8.81 -3.34 25.05
CA HIS A 6 -7.69 -2.40 25.15
C HIS A 6 -6.74 -2.56 23.98
N THR A 7 -6.24 -1.46 23.48
CA THR A 7 -5.23 -1.43 22.43
C THR A 7 -4.32 -0.23 22.67
N ASP A 8 -3.06 -0.33 22.28
CA ASP A 8 -2.14 0.79 22.39
C ASP A 8 -2.43 1.84 21.32
N VAL A 9 -2.77 1.38 20.11
CA VAL A 9 -3.05 2.26 18.97
C VAL A 9 -4.30 1.78 18.25
N LEU A 10 -5.23 2.69 18.04
CA LEU A 10 -6.42 2.47 17.23
C LEU A 10 -6.25 3.20 15.89
N ILE A 11 -6.35 2.47 14.80
CA ILE A 11 -6.28 3.01 13.44
C ILE A 11 -7.66 2.96 12.80
N ILE A 12 -8.11 4.06 12.29
CA ILE A 12 -9.38 4.19 11.58
C ILE A 12 -9.09 4.16 10.08
N GLY A 13 -9.47 3.07 9.45
CA GLY A 13 -9.26 2.80 8.01
C GLY A 13 -8.16 1.78 7.77
N ALA A 14 -8.50 0.74 7.00
CA ALA A 14 -7.60 -0.35 6.62
C ALA A 14 -7.11 -0.23 5.15
N GLY A 15 -6.97 1.00 4.66
CA GLY A 15 -6.32 1.24 3.39
C GLY A 15 -4.81 1.03 3.47
N PRO A 16 -4.06 1.34 2.40
CA PRO A 16 -2.61 1.12 2.37
C PRO A 16 -1.87 1.84 3.50
N SER A 17 -2.30 3.04 3.83
CA SER A 17 -1.71 3.83 4.92
C SER A 17 -1.95 3.20 6.29
N GLY A 18 -3.19 2.83 6.58
CA GLY A 18 -3.55 2.20 7.86
C GLY A 18 -2.91 0.84 8.05
N SER A 19 -2.90 0.00 7.02
CA SER A 19 -2.27 -1.31 7.06
C SER A 19 -0.75 -1.21 7.23
N SER A 20 -0.10 -0.29 6.53
CA SER A 20 1.35 -0.06 6.67
C SER A 20 1.72 0.47 8.05
N ALA A 21 0.96 1.43 8.56
CA ALA A 21 1.17 1.96 9.91
C ALA A 21 1.01 0.88 10.98
N ALA A 22 -0.02 0.05 10.85
CA ALA A 22 -0.25 -1.06 11.78
C ALA A 22 0.92 -2.05 11.79
N ALA A 23 1.38 -2.46 10.61
CA ALA A 23 2.50 -3.40 10.48
C ALA A 23 3.78 -2.82 11.10
N LEU A 24 4.09 -1.57 10.84
CA LEU A 24 5.25 -0.89 11.41
C LEU A 24 5.16 -0.75 12.94
N LEU A 25 4.00 -0.43 13.46
CA LEU A 25 3.78 -0.33 14.90
C LEU A 25 3.88 -1.70 15.59
N ARG A 26 3.39 -2.75 14.95
CA ARG A 26 3.55 -4.12 15.45
C ARG A 26 5.02 -4.52 15.56
N GLN A 27 5.85 -4.15 14.60
CA GLN A 27 7.29 -4.39 14.66
C GLN A 27 7.94 -3.70 15.88
N LYS A 28 7.35 -2.63 16.36
CA LYS A 28 7.80 -1.90 17.55
C LYS A 28 7.20 -2.43 18.86
N GLY A 29 6.37 -3.47 18.79
CA GLY A 29 5.80 -4.12 19.96
C GLY A 29 4.47 -3.56 20.45
N TYR A 30 3.86 -2.61 19.75
CA TYR A 30 2.56 -2.07 20.13
C TYR A 30 1.43 -3.02 19.76
N GLN A 31 0.39 -3.05 20.59
CA GLN A 31 -0.88 -3.67 20.24
C GLN A 31 -1.68 -2.70 19.39
N VAL A 32 -2.07 -3.14 18.19
CA VAL A 32 -2.75 -2.29 17.21
C VAL A 32 -4.09 -2.90 16.84
N THR A 33 -5.11 -2.06 16.84
CA THR A 33 -6.43 -2.42 16.33
C THR A 33 -6.74 -1.52 15.13
N ILE A 34 -7.15 -2.12 14.03
CA ILE A 34 -7.66 -1.38 12.86
C ILE A 34 -9.16 -1.57 12.79
N ILE A 35 -9.89 -0.49 12.57
CA ILE A 35 -11.30 -0.54 12.25
C ILE A 35 -11.52 -0.01 10.83
N GLU A 36 -12.34 -0.73 10.05
CA GLU A 36 -12.67 -0.39 8.67
C GLU A 36 -14.19 -0.44 8.49
N LYS A 37 -14.74 0.61 7.87
CA LYS A 37 -16.19 0.72 7.68
C LYS A 37 -16.74 -0.17 6.58
N GLN A 38 -15.89 -0.64 5.67
CA GLN A 38 -16.29 -1.44 4.51
C GLN A 38 -15.74 -2.85 4.59
N TYR A 39 -16.46 -3.79 4.00
CA TYR A 39 -15.96 -5.16 3.82
C TYR A 39 -15.04 -5.23 2.60
N PHE A 40 -13.93 -5.94 2.73
CA PHE A 40 -13.01 -6.20 1.62
C PHE A 40 -13.48 -7.41 0.79
N PRO A 41 -13.18 -7.44 -0.53
CA PRO A 41 -12.59 -6.36 -1.32
C PRO A 41 -13.56 -5.20 -1.54
N ARG A 42 -13.04 -4.00 -1.65
CA ARG A 42 -13.86 -2.80 -1.89
C ARG A 42 -13.16 -1.85 -2.86
N PHE A 43 -13.93 -1.07 -3.61
CA PHE A 43 -13.42 -0.07 -4.53
C PHE A 43 -12.79 1.11 -3.78
N SER A 44 -11.68 1.62 -4.32
CA SER A 44 -11.08 2.90 -3.92
C SER A 44 -10.32 3.49 -5.09
N ILE A 45 -10.24 4.81 -5.16
CA ILE A 45 -9.44 5.54 -6.14
C ILE A 45 -7.99 5.62 -5.66
N GLY A 46 -7.05 5.76 -6.62
CA GLY A 46 -5.62 5.87 -6.33
C GLY A 46 -4.84 4.60 -6.66
N GLU A 47 -4.97 4.15 -7.92
CA GLU A 47 -4.42 2.90 -8.41
C GLU A 47 -2.96 3.01 -8.85
N SER A 48 -2.48 4.24 -9.02
CA SER A 48 -1.15 4.53 -9.57
C SER A 48 -0.16 4.78 -8.43
N LEU A 49 0.63 3.77 -8.10
CA LEU A 49 1.60 3.88 -7.03
C LEU A 49 2.86 4.64 -7.50
N LEU A 50 3.62 5.14 -6.55
CA LEU A 50 4.93 5.74 -6.76
C LEU A 50 6.02 4.83 -6.20
N PRO A 51 7.25 4.87 -6.75
CA PRO A 51 8.34 4.01 -6.29
C PRO A 51 8.63 4.13 -4.79
N GLN A 52 8.45 5.31 -4.19
CA GLN A 52 8.68 5.51 -2.76
C GLN A 52 7.76 4.64 -1.89
N SER A 53 6.57 4.31 -2.39
CA SER A 53 5.66 3.39 -1.69
C SER A 53 6.27 2.01 -1.48
N MET A 54 7.15 1.57 -2.38
CA MET A 54 7.82 0.27 -2.28
C MET A 54 8.74 0.21 -1.07
N VAL A 55 9.41 1.30 -0.75
CA VAL A 55 10.27 1.40 0.43
C VAL A 55 9.45 1.21 1.70
N PHE A 56 8.32 1.89 1.81
CA PHE A 56 7.44 1.79 2.99
C PHE A 56 6.81 0.40 3.12
N LEU A 57 6.38 -0.19 2.02
CA LEU A 57 5.84 -1.55 2.03
C LEU A 57 6.90 -2.58 2.43
N GLU A 58 8.14 -2.40 1.99
CA GLU A 58 9.24 -3.28 2.38
C GLU A 58 9.54 -3.16 3.87
N GLU A 59 9.66 -1.96 4.39
CA GLU A 59 9.87 -1.71 5.82
C GLU A 59 8.75 -2.31 6.68
N ALA A 60 7.52 -2.22 6.20
CA ALA A 60 6.35 -2.78 6.88
C ALA A 60 6.22 -4.30 6.74
N GLY A 61 7.06 -4.96 5.95
CA GLY A 61 6.97 -6.40 5.69
C GLY A 61 5.79 -6.80 4.79
N LEU A 62 5.30 -5.88 3.97
CA LEU A 62 4.12 -6.08 3.12
C LEU A 62 4.45 -6.25 1.64
N LEU A 63 5.68 -5.91 1.22
CA LEU A 63 6.03 -5.86 -0.21
C LEU A 63 6.03 -7.24 -0.86
N ASP A 64 6.53 -8.26 -0.17
CA ASP A 64 6.63 -9.61 -0.74
C ASP A 64 5.26 -10.20 -1.07
N THR A 65 4.26 -9.98 -0.21
CA THR A 65 2.89 -10.44 -0.51
C THR A 65 2.32 -9.76 -1.76
N VAL A 66 2.66 -8.49 -2.00
CA VAL A 66 2.27 -7.79 -3.23
C VAL A 66 2.94 -8.42 -4.44
N ARG A 67 4.25 -8.65 -4.38
CA ARG A 67 5.02 -9.28 -5.47
C ARG A 67 4.50 -10.66 -5.85
N GLU A 68 4.15 -11.46 -4.87
CA GLU A 68 3.63 -12.82 -5.06
C GLU A 68 2.28 -12.84 -5.79
N HIS A 69 1.49 -11.76 -5.69
CA HIS A 69 0.15 -11.69 -6.25
C HIS A 69 0.03 -10.78 -7.49
N VAL A 70 1.13 -10.26 -8.00
CA VAL A 70 1.13 -9.38 -9.18
C VAL A 70 0.46 -10.04 -10.38
N GLY A 71 0.76 -11.31 -10.65
CA GLY A 71 0.17 -12.06 -11.75
C GLY A 71 -1.31 -12.36 -11.53
N GLU A 72 -1.67 -12.82 -10.33
CA GLU A 72 -3.04 -13.18 -10.00
C GLU A 72 -4.01 -12.00 -10.13
N PHE A 73 -3.62 -10.83 -9.65
CA PHE A 73 -4.46 -9.63 -9.67
C PHE A 73 -4.17 -8.69 -10.84
N ALA A 74 -3.31 -9.11 -11.75
CA ALA A 74 -2.94 -8.34 -12.94
C ALA A 74 -2.46 -6.92 -12.62
N PHE A 75 -1.64 -6.77 -11.59
CA PHE A 75 -0.98 -5.50 -11.31
C PHE A 75 0.02 -5.19 -12.43
N GLN A 76 -0.03 -3.98 -12.95
CA GLN A 76 0.80 -3.59 -14.08
C GLN A 76 2.09 -2.93 -13.61
N PHE A 77 3.20 -3.35 -14.19
CA PHE A 77 4.49 -2.70 -13.97
C PHE A 77 4.44 -1.24 -14.41
N LYS A 78 5.04 -0.38 -13.58
CA LYS A 78 5.08 1.06 -13.82
C LYS A 78 6.47 1.61 -13.51
N ASN A 79 7.06 2.32 -14.46
CA ASN A 79 8.38 2.92 -14.34
C ASN A 79 8.42 4.40 -14.70
N GLY A 80 7.26 5.03 -14.87
CA GLY A 80 7.20 6.44 -15.23
C GLY A 80 5.80 7.00 -15.21
N ALA A 81 5.70 8.28 -15.53
CA ALA A 81 4.45 8.99 -15.69
C ALA A 81 4.54 9.94 -16.90
N ALA A 82 3.45 10.02 -17.64
CA ALA A 82 3.32 10.94 -18.76
C ALA A 82 2.28 11.99 -18.43
N PHE A 83 2.54 13.22 -18.86
CA PHE A 83 1.66 14.36 -18.64
C PHE A 83 1.34 15.03 -19.95
N LEU A 84 0.12 15.50 -20.09
CA LEU A 84 -0.34 16.25 -21.24
C LEU A 84 -1.02 17.54 -20.77
N ARG A 85 -0.51 18.66 -21.27
CA ARG A 85 -1.13 19.97 -21.06
C ARG A 85 -1.33 20.65 -22.41
N GLY A 86 -2.57 20.73 -22.85
CA GLY A 86 -2.86 21.18 -24.22
C GLY A 86 -2.23 20.25 -25.25
N LYS A 87 -1.28 20.76 -26.03
CA LYS A 87 -0.51 19.98 -27.01
C LYS A 87 0.91 19.62 -26.51
N GLN A 88 1.27 20.08 -25.32
CA GLN A 88 2.58 19.81 -24.74
C GLN A 88 2.55 18.50 -23.97
N ARG A 89 3.53 17.64 -24.27
CA ARG A 89 3.74 16.38 -23.55
C ARG A 89 5.00 16.49 -22.72
N SER A 90 4.96 15.96 -21.51
CA SER A 90 6.13 15.72 -20.69
C SER A 90 6.10 14.30 -20.17
N PHE A 91 7.28 13.76 -19.90
CA PHE A 91 7.45 12.40 -19.44
C PHE A 91 8.44 12.38 -18.27
N TYR A 92 8.11 11.64 -17.23
CA TYR A 92 8.99 11.44 -16.10
C TYR A 92 9.35 9.95 -15.99
N ASP A 93 10.62 9.64 -16.12
CA ASP A 93 11.16 8.30 -15.99
C ASP A 93 11.64 8.09 -14.56
N PHE A 94 10.99 7.20 -13.80
CA PHE A 94 11.31 6.94 -12.40
C PHE A 94 12.66 6.28 -12.21
N THR A 95 13.23 5.67 -13.25
CA THR A 95 14.55 5.04 -13.21
C THR A 95 15.68 6.06 -13.26
N GLN A 96 15.41 7.25 -13.80
CA GLN A 96 16.36 8.36 -13.88
C GLN A 96 16.15 9.29 -12.68
N LYS A 97 16.87 9.01 -11.61
CA LYS A 97 16.72 9.73 -10.35
C LYS A 97 18.09 9.91 -9.68
N PHE A 98 18.20 10.92 -8.85
CA PHE A 98 19.41 11.23 -8.11
C PHE A 98 19.46 10.60 -6.71
N SER A 99 18.36 10.07 -6.22
CA SER A 99 18.27 9.39 -4.93
C SER A 99 18.38 7.87 -5.10
N GLU A 100 18.87 7.19 -4.08
CA GLU A 100 18.87 5.73 -4.03
C GLU A 100 17.44 5.19 -3.84
N GLY A 101 17.29 3.89 -4.09
CA GLY A 101 16.02 3.18 -3.91
C GLY A 101 15.40 2.72 -5.23
N PRO A 102 14.18 2.16 -5.18
CA PRO A 102 13.53 1.62 -6.37
C PRO A 102 13.15 2.71 -7.37
N GLY A 103 13.28 2.40 -8.67
CA GLY A 103 12.83 3.23 -9.77
C GLY A 103 11.57 2.69 -10.43
N THR A 104 10.96 1.66 -9.85
CA THR A 104 9.80 0.98 -10.42
C THR A 104 8.73 0.73 -9.37
N THR A 105 7.49 0.58 -9.81
CA THR A 105 6.35 0.29 -8.97
C THR A 105 5.27 -0.42 -9.79
N TRP A 106 4.03 -0.42 -9.31
CA TRP A 106 2.89 -0.99 -10.01
C TRP A 106 1.72 -0.03 -10.07
N GLN A 107 0.91 -0.23 -11.11
CA GLN A 107 -0.47 0.19 -11.16
C GLN A 107 -1.31 -0.95 -10.62
N VAL A 108 -2.13 -0.70 -9.61
CA VAL A 108 -2.83 -1.75 -8.87
C VAL A 108 -4.34 -1.55 -8.89
N ARG A 109 -5.07 -2.65 -8.79
CA ARG A 109 -6.50 -2.60 -8.43
C ARG A 109 -6.58 -2.47 -6.92
N ARG A 110 -7.05 -1.34 -6.45
CA ARG A 110 -7.08 -1.02 -5.02
C ARG A 110 -7.91 -2.02 -4.21
N ALA A 111 -8.99 -2.57 -4.77
CA ALA A 111 -9.78 -3.59 -4.09
C ALA A 111 -8.93 -4.79 -3.67
N ASN A 112 -8.10 -5.30 -4.58
CA ASN A 112 -7.21 -6.41 -4.31
C ASN A 112 -5.98 -5.99 -3.49
N PHE A 113 -5.37 -4.87 -3.84
CA PHE A 113 -4.18 -4.35 -3.19
C PHE A 113 -4.41 -4.08 -1.71
N ASP A 114 -5.46 -3.31 -1.40
CA ASP A 114 -5.80 -2.95 -0.03
C ASP A 114 -6.14 -4.19 0.81
N HIS A 115 -6.85 -5.16 0.22
CA HIS A 115 -7.19 -6.41 0.89
C HIS A 115 -5.94 -7.23 1.22
N LEU A 116 -5.01 -7.35 0.27
CA LEU A 116 -3.72 -8.03 0.51
C LEU A 116 -2.95 -7.41 1.67
N LEU A 117 -2.85 -6.09 1.67
CA LEU A 117 -2.12 -5.38 2.72
C LEU A 117 -2.76 -5.56 4.09
N ALA A 118 -4.09 -5.45 4.17
CA ALA A 118 -4.82 -5.63 5.41
C ALA A 118 -4.67 -7.05 5.95
N GLN A 119 -4.80 -8.06 5.10
CA GLN A 119 -4.61 -9.46 5.48
C GLN A 119 -3.20 -9.75 5.97
N GLN A 120 -2.19 -9.20 5.31
CA GLN A 120 -0.80 -9.39 5.71
C GLN A 120 -0.48 -8.64 7.01
N ALA A 121 -1.02 -7.45 7.19
CA ALA A 121 -0.89 -6.72 8.46
C ALA A 121 -1.52 -7.48 9.62
N GLU A 122 -2.66 -8.12 9.42
CA GLU A 122 -3.33 -8.94 10.44
C GLU A 122 -2.47 -10.12 10.90
N LYS A 123 -1.66 -10.67 10.02
CA LYS A 123 -0.75 -11.78 10.35
C LYS A 123 0.46 -11.38 11.22
N GLN A 124 0.71 -10.12 11.35
CA GLN A 124 1.79 -9.57 12.17
C GLN A 124 1.27 -9.17 13.55
#